data_2f679dffb32adb9f89ac210db395112f
#
_entry.id   2f679dffb32adb9f89ac210db395112f
#
_cell.length_a   1.000
_cell.length_b   1.000
_cell.length_c   1.000
_cell.angle_alpha   90.00
_cell.angle_beta   90.00
_cell.angle_gamma   90.00
#
_symmetry.space_group_name_H-M   'P 1'
#
loop_
_entity.id
_entity.type
_entity.pdbx_description
1 polymer ?
#
loop_
_entity_poly.entity_id
_entity_poly.type
_entity_poly.pdbx_seq_one_letter_code
_entity_poly.pdbx_strand_id
1 'polypeptide(L)'
;MNNTQAAATKKKKSRSLDTQKSRMGWVFVAPFLIGFFLIYLPMIVESIKFLFMKMDARTMEFVGFENYSYALFTDANYTQTLISSIKDLVFSVPAIVIFSLFMAVLLNQKMRGRAIFRAIFFIPVIVSTGIIESIDLQNTLAANMEQLNGAEDGFEGGSSGQQIISALDVNRLFAGMRVGAGLVGYVTDLVNNVYGIINKSGVQMLIFLAGLQSISPAIYESCYIDGASSWETFWKITFPMISPMILVNAIYTVIDSFTSQSNQVMKYISNVYGQANGWTRSTAMAWMYFLIVVIMLAIVAAILSAYVFYQRKDT
;
A
#
# COMPACT_ATOMS: atom_id res chain seq x y z
N MET A 1 15.82 -24.54 80.14
CA MET A 1 16.20 -23.37 79.25
C MET A 1 16.67 -23.95 77.94
N ASN A 2 15.78 -24.09 76.96
CA ASN A 2 16.14 -24.52 75.61
C ASN A 2 15.51 -23.51 74.64
N ASN A 3 16.33 -22.62 74.09
CA ASN A 3 15.98 -21.69 73.03
C ASN A 3 16.08 -22.42 71.69
N THR A 4 14.95 -22.79 71.12
CA THR A 4 14.88 -23.26 69.73
C THR A 4 14.57 -22.08 68.83
N GLN A 5 15.60 -21.54 68.20
CA GLN A 5 15.47 -20.50 67.16
C GLN A 5 14.84 -21.16 65.90
N ALA A 6 13.60 -20.80 65.61
CA ALA A 6 12.94 -21.15 64.35
C ALA A 6 13.56 -20.34 63.20
N ALA A 7 14.31 -21.02 62.34
CA ALA A 7 14.83 -20.45 61.09
C ALA A 7 13.67 -20.15 60.14
N ALA A 8 13.38 -18.88 59.90
CA ALA A 8 12.42 -18.42 58.93
C ALA A 8 12.91 -18.76 57.52
N THR A 9 12.41 -19.81 56.91
CA THR A 9 12.63 -20.12 55.48
C THR A 9 11.95 -19.06 54.61
N LYS A 10 12.75 -18.21 54.00
CA LYS A 10 12.32 -17.26 52.95
C LYS A 10 11.68 -18.07 51.81
N LYS A 11 10.34 -18.07 51.71
CA LYS A 11 9.59 -18.60 50.56
C LYS A 11 10.05 -17.85 49.31
N LYS A 12 10.81 -18.52 48.43
CA LYS A 12 11.11 -18.04 47.09
C LYS A 12 9.77 -17.80 46.37
N LYS A 13 9.42 -16.54 46.10
CA LYS A 13 8.26 -16.18 45.27
C LYS A 13 8.40 -16.93 43.93
N SER A 14 7.61 -17.95 43.70
CA SER A 14 7.50 -18.61 42.40
C SER A 14 7.01 -17.55 41.41
N ARG A 15 7.81 -17.25 40.38
CA ARG A 15 7.41 -16.37 39.31
C ARG A 15 6.21 -16.98 38.60
N SER A 16 5.15 -16.21 38.42
CA SER A 16 3.97 -16.60 37.65
C SER A 16 4.40 -17.13 36.28
N LEU A 17 3.76 -18.23 35.81
CA LEU A 17 4.00 -18.84 34.51
C LEU A 17 3.87 -17.83 33.35
N ASP A 18 2.99 -16.84 33.53
CA ASP A 18 2.81 -15.75 32.55
C ASP A 18 4.03 -14.84 32.43
N THR A 19 4.70 -14.54 33.56
CA THR A 19 5.94 -13.77 33.56
C THR A 19 7.09 -14.53 32.88
N GLN A 20 7.09 -15.83 32.98
CA GLN A 20 8.11 -16.68 32.37
C GLN A 20 7.87 -16.82 30.86
N LYS A 21 6.61 -16.97 30.42
CA LYS A 21 6.20 -16.97 29.01
C LYS A 21 6.48 -15.62 28.35
N SER A 22 6.18 -14.52 29.02
CA SER A 22 6.45 -13.16 28.51
C SER A 22 7.95 -12.94 28.27
N ARG A 23 8.83 -13.38 29.19
CA ARG A 23 10.29 -13.26 29.00
C ARG A 23 10.82 -14.13 27.87
N MET A 24 10.25 -15.32 27.67
CA MET A 24 10.61 -16.20 26.55
C MET A 24 10.25 -15.57 25.22
N GLY A 25 9.11 -14.87 25.13
CA GLY A 25 8.73 -14.09 23.94
C GLY A 25 9.76 -13.03 23.57
N TRP A 26 10.33 -12.31 24.55
CA TRP A 26 11.39 -11.32 24.29
C TRP A 26 12.67 -11.96 23.73
N VAL A 27 13.02 -13.15 24.15
CA VAL A 27 14.20 -13.88 23.62
C VAL A 27 14.01 -14.25 22.16
N PHE A 28 12.79 -14.64 21.74
CA PHE A 28 12.51 -14.92 20.33
C PHE A 28 12.54 -13.66 19.44
N VAL A 29 12.14 -12.52 19.97
CA VAL A 29 12.13 -11.24 19.22
C VAL A 29 13.50 -10.55 19.28
N ALA A 30 14.35 -10.88 20.26
CA ALA A 30 15.65 -10.24 20.48
C ALA A 30 16.56 -10.23 19.24
N PRO A 31 16.75 -11.32 18.45
CA PRO A 31 17.60 -11.28 17.26
C PRO A 31 17.12 -10.25 16.23
N PHE A 32 15.80 -10.14 16.03
CA PHE A 32 15.21 -9.15 15.14
C PHE A 32 15.43 -7.72 15.65
N LEU A 33 15.17 -7.49 16.95
CA LEU A 33 15.38 -6.18 17.57
C LEU A 33 16.83 -5.73 17.52
N ILE A 34 17.77 -6.65 17.80
CA ILE A 34 19.21 -6.37 17.72
C ILE A 34 19.58 -5.96 16.29
N GLY A 35 19.14 -6.70 15.30
CA GLY A 35 19.36 -6.36 13.89
C GLY A 35 18.75 -5.00 13.52
N PHE A 36 17.53 -4.74 13.97
CA PHE A 36 16.86 -3.46 13.73
C PHE A 36 17.65 -2.28 14.35
N PHE A 37 18.02 -2.37 15.62
CA PHE A 37 18.74 -1.29 16.30
C PHE A 37 20.18 -1.10 15.80
N LEU A 38 20.84 -2.17 15.36
CA LEU A 38 22.22 -2.07 14.86
C LEU A 38 22.31 -1.60 13.41
N ILE A 39 21.34 -1.96 12.56
CA ILE A 39 21.41 -1.66 11.14
C ILE A 39 20.48 -0.50 10.77
N TYR A 40 19.19 -0.61 11.07
CA TYR A 40 18.21 0.37 10.59
C TYR A 40 18.25 1.68 11.37
N LEU A 41 18.43 1.65 12.70
CA LEU A 41 18.42 2.86 13.49
C LEU A 41 19.55 3.83 13.12
N PRO A 42 20.81 3.40 12.93
CA PRO A 42 21.88 4.29 12.47
C PRO A 42 21.58 4.93 11.11
N MET A 43 21.06 4.12 10.14
CA MET A 43 20.70 4.62 8.81
C MET A 43 19.59 5.69 8.88
N ILE A 44 18.58 5.50 9.73
CA ILE A 44 17.52 6.49 9.96
C ILE A 44 18.10 7.77 10.55
N VAL A 45 18.95 7.66 11.57
CA VAL A 45 19.58 8.81 12.23
C VAL A 45 20.45 9.59 11.25
N GLU A 46 21.24 8.92 10.42
CA GLU A 46 22.04 9.58 9.38
C GLU A 46 21.16 10.25 8.33
N SER A 47 20.12 9.57 7.85
CA SER A 47 19.16 10.14 6.92
C SER A 47 18.52 11.42 7.48
N ILE A 48 18.16 11.43 8.77
CA ILE A 48 17.62 12.63 9.43
C ILE A 48 18.67 13.76 9.52
N LYS A 49 19.94 13.45 9.72
CA LYS A 49 21.00 14.48 9.68
C LYS A 49 21.12 15.15 8.32
N PHE A 50 21.01 14.37 7.23
CA PHE A 50 21.08 14.91 5.87
C PHE A 50 19.94 15.88 5.53
N LEU A 51 18.81 15.82 6.22
CA LEU A 51 17.72 16.80 6.04
C LEU A 51 18.15 18.24 6.28
N PHE A 52 19.03 18.41 7.25
CA PHE A 52 19.49 19.73 7.73
C PHE A 52 20.83 20.14 7.13
N MET A 53 21.37 19.31 6.23
CA MET A 53 22.67 19.55 5.60
C MET A 53 22.51 19.82 4.12
N LYS A 54 23.42 20.63 3.56
CA LYS A 54 23.61 20.82 2.13
C LYS A 54 24.95 20.23 1.75
N MET A 55 24.96 19.41 0.72
CA MET A 55 26.17 18.84 0.18
C MET A 55 26.61 19.69 -1.01
N ASP A 56 27.67 20.45 -0.85
CA ASP A 56 28.39 21.02 -1.98
C ASP A 56 29.54 20.08 -2.38
N ALA A 57 30.12 20.22 -3.55
CA ALA A 57 31.01 19.26 -4.20
C ALA A 57 32.05 18.56 -3.30
N ARG A 58 32.42 19.16 -2.15
CA ARG A 58 33.39 18.60 -1.16
C ARG A 58 33.07 18.87 0.32
N THR A 59 32.08 19.67 0.63
CA THR A 59 31.79 20.10 2.00
C THR A 59 30.33 19.83 2.35
N MET A 60 30.07 19.41 3.57
CA MET A 60 28.74 19.35 4.14
C MET A 60 28.55 20.53 5.08
N GLU A 61 27.60 21.40 4.77
CA GLU A 61 27.27 22.57 5.57
C GLU A 61 25.91 22.40 6.21
N PHE A 62 25.77 22.83 7.45
CA PHE A 62 24.49 22.83 8.15
C PHE A 62 23.65 24.02 7.69
N VAL A 63 22.51 23.76 7.03
CA VAL A 63 21.62 24.78 6.45
C VAL A 63 20.24 24.83 7.12
N GLY A 64 20.04 24.08 8.20
CA GLY A 64 18.76 24.03 8.92
C GLY A 64 17.61 23.59 8.02
N PHE A 65 16.57 24.40 7.93
CA PHE A 65 15.34 24.06 7.18
C PHE A 65 15.35 24.49 5.71
N GLU A 66 16.47 24.88 5.13
CA GLU A 66 16.56 25.36 3.73
C GLU A 66 16.05 24.32 2.73
N ASN A 67 16.39 23.02 2.93
CA ASN A 67 15.92 21.95 2.04
C ASN A 67 14.39 21.79 2.06
N TYR A 68 13.77 21.99 3.21
CA TYR A 68 12.30 21.97 3.34
C TYR A 68 11.66 23.19 2.70
N SER A 69 12.24 24.36 2.93
CA SER A 69 11.78 25.60 2.30
C SER A 69 11.89 25.51 0.79
N TYR A 70 12.99 24.97 0.27
CA TYR A 70 13.16 24.72 -1.16
C TYR A 70 12.08 23.82 -1.71
N ALA A 71 11.82 22.67 -1.07
CA ALA A 71 10.85 21.68 -1.55
C ALA A 71 9.41 22.21 -1.53
N LEU A 72 9.02 23.05 -0.55
CA LEU A 72 7.65 23.56 -0.42
C LEU A 72 7.38 24.85 -1.20
N PHE A 73 8.37 25.73 -1.26
CA PHE A 73 8.15 27.10 -1.77
C PHE A 73 8.90 27.40 -3.07
N THR A 74 9.99 26.71 -3.35
CA THR A 74 10.80 26.96 -4.55
C THR A 74 10.49 25.95 -5.65
N ASP A 75 10.29 24.68 -5.30
CA ASP A 75 10.00 23.62 -6.25
C ASP A 75 8.49 23.43 -6.45
N ALA A 76 7.93 24.22 -7.36
CA ALA A 76 6.51 24.15 -7.69
C ALA A 76 6.08 22.79 -8.25
N ASN A 77 6.97 22.10 -8.96
CA ASN A 77 6.67 20.78 -9.55
C ASN A 77 6.51 19.70 -8.47
N TYR A 78 7.38 19.73 -7.44
CA TYR A 78 7.25 18.82 -6.30
C TYR A 78 5.92 19.03 -5.58
N THR A 79 5.60 20.26 -5.23
CA THR A 79 4.37 20.61 -4.51
C THR A 79 3.13 20.22 -5.30
N GLN A 80 3.11 20.49 -6.62
CA GLN A 80 1.99 20.11 -7.50
C GLN A 80 1.84 18.58 -7.58
N THR A 81 2.95 17.86 -7.77
CA THR A 81 2.95 16.38 -7.82
C THR A 81 2.48 15.78 -6.50
N LEU A 82 2.91 16.36 -5.37
CA LEU A 82 2.50 15.95 -4.03
C LEU A 82 0.99 16.10 -3.84
N ILE A 83 0.44 17.29 -4.14
CA ILE A 83 -0.99 17.57 -4.01
C ILE A 83 -1.82 16.67 -4.92
N SER A 84 -1.39 16.46 -6.16
CA SER A 84 -2.04 15.55 -7.10
C SER A 84 -2.06 14.12 -6.56
N SER A 85 -0.93 13.62 -6.08
CA SER A 85 -0.83 12.27 -5.52
C SER A 85 -1.70 12.08 -4.28
N ILE A 86 -1.80 13.08 -3.40
CA ILE A 86 -2.69 13.02 -2.23
C ILE A 86 -4.15 12.97 -2.66
N LYS A 87 -4.56 13.81 -3.63
CA LYS A 87 -5.91 13.77 -4.19
C LYS A 87 -6.22 12.39 -4.78
N ASP A 88 -5.32 11.86 -5.58
CA ASP A 88 -5.48 10.53 -6.19
C ASP A 88 -5.63 9.43 -5.13
N LEU A 89 -4.86 9.50 -4.04
CA LEU A 89 -4.97 8.54 -2.92
C LEU A 89 -6.32 8.64 -2.21
N VAL A 90 -6.81 9.85 -1.93
CA VAL A 90 -8.10 10.08 -1.25
C VAL A 90 -9.27 9.48 -2.04
N PHE A 91 -9.22 9.51 -3.36
CA PHE A 91 -10.26 8.92 -4.22
C PHE A 91 -10.01 7.44 -4.52
N SER A 92 -8.78 7.04 -4.76
CA SER A 92 -8.43 5.67 -5.15
C SER A 92 -8.60 4.68 -4.00
N VAL A 93 -8.22 5.04 -2.76
CA VAL A 93 -8.27 4.12 -1.61
C VAL A 93 -9.71 3.65 -1.34
N PRO A 94 -10.72 4.52 -1.21
CA PRO A 94 -12.10 4.07 -1.07
C PRO A 94 -12.58 3.25 -2.27
N ALA A 95 -12.24 3.66 -3.48
CA ALA A 95 -12.66 2.96 -4.70
C ALA A 95 -12.10 1.54 -4.75
N ILE A 96 -10.81 1.35 -4.45
CA ILE A 96 -10.16 0.04 -4.40
C ILE A 96 -10.78 -0.83 -3.29
N VAL A 97 -11.00 -0.28 -2.10
CA VAL A 97 -11.58 -1.02 -0.97
C VAL A 97 -13.01 -1.46 -1.28
N ILE A 98 -13.85 -0.57 -1.82
CA ILE A 98 -15.24 -0.89 -2.20
C ILE A 98 -15.27 -1.92 -3.32
N PHE A 99 -14.47 -1.74 -4.36
CA PHE A 99 -14.39 -2.68 -5.48
C PHE A 99 -13.90 -4.06 -5.01
N SER A 100 -12.87 -4.11 -4.18
CA SER A 100 -12.32 -5.35 -3.63
C SER A 100 -13.34 -6.11 -2.77
N LEU A 101 -14.09 -5.38 -1.93
CA LEU A 101 -15.16 -5.95 -1.14
C LEU A 101 -16.28 -6.52 -2.02
N PHE A 102 -16.72 -5.76 -3.02
CA PHE A 102 -17.74 -6.19 -3.97
C PHE A 102 -17.32 -7.47 -4.68
N MET A 103 -16.11 -7.52 -5.21
CA MET A 103 -15.57 -8.70 -5.89
C MET A 103 -15.40 -9.89 -4.94
N ALA A 104 -14.95 -9.67 -3.70
CA ALA A 104 -14.83 -10.73 -2.70
C ALA A 104 -16.19 -11.33 -2.35
N VAL A 105 -17.24 -10.50 -2.22
CA VAL A 105 -18.61 -10.97 -1.98
C VAL A 105 -19.12 -11.81 -3.16
N LEU A 106 -18.89 -11.36 -4.40
CA LEU A 106 -19.26 -12.14 -5.60
C LEU A 106 -18.52 -13.48 -5.63
N LEU A 107 -17.22 -13.50 -5.38
CA LEU A 107 -16.40 -14.71 -5.39
C LEU A 107 -16.67 -15.63 -4.20
N ASN A 108 -17.28 -15.13 -3.13
CA ASN A 108 -17.69 -15.94 -1.98
C ASN A 108 -18.98 -16.74 -2.24
N GLN A 109 -19.79 -16.35 -3.23
CA GLN A 109 -21.01 -17.05 -3.58
C GLN A 109 -20.72 -18.45 -4.15
N LYS A 110 -21.70 -19.36 -4.02
CA LYS A 110 -21.64 -20.71 -4.59
C LYS A 110 -21.87 -20.66 -6.10
N MET A 111 -20.81 -20.36 -6.88
CA MET A 111 -20.87 -20.32 -8.35
C MET A 111 -20.10 -21.48 -8.98
N ARG A 112 -20.58 -21.96 -10.14
CA ARG A 112 -19.82 -22.89 -10.99
C ARG A 112 -18.61 -22.15 -11.58
N GLY A 113 -17.40 -22.75 -11.51
CA GLY A 113 -16.18 -22.10 -12.01
C GLY A 113 -15.49 -21.15 -11.03
N ARG A 114 -15.87 -21.11 -9.75
CA ARG A 114 -15.29 -20.26 -8.71
C ARG A 114 -13.75 -20.27 -8.67
N ALA A 115 -13.13 -21.44 -8.92
CA ALA A 115 -11.67 -21.56 -8.96
C ALA A 115 -11.06 -20.78 -10.12
N ILE A 116 -11.70 -20.80 -11.29
CA ILE A 116 -11.23 -20.08 -12.49
C ILE A 116 -11.33 -18.58 -12.27
N PHE A 117 -12.44 -18.08 -11.75
CA PHE A 117 -12.59 -16.65 -11.43
C PHE A 117 -11.56 -16.20 -10.42
N ARG A 118 -11.29 -16.96 -9.36
CA ARG A 118 -10.22 -16.65 -8.39
C ARG A 118 -8.86 -16.59 -9.07
N ALA A 119 -8.55 -17.53 -9.96
CA ALA A 119 -7.30 -17.53 -10.71
C ALA A 119 -7.18 -16.28 -11.59
N ILE A 120 -8.23 -15.88 -12.31
CA ILE A 120 -8.25 -14.69 -13.15
C ILE A 120 -7.99 -13.42 -12.31
N PHE A 121 -8.65 -13.27 -11.16
CA PHE A 121 -8.43 -12.12 -10.28
C PHE A 121 -7.11 -12.17 -9.52
N PHE A 122 -6.44 -13.33 -9.49
CA PHE A 122 -5.10 -13.45 -8.93
C PHE A 122 -4.00 -13.01 -9.91
N ILE A 123 -4.26 -13.02 -11.22
CA ILE A 123 -3.32 -12.55 -12.24
C ILE A 123 -2.84 -11.12 -11.97
N PRO A 124 -3.70 -10.12 -11.68
CA PRO A 124 -3.25 -8.77 -11.36
C PRO A 124 -2.30 -8.70 -10.16
N VAL A 125 -2.46 -9.59 -9.16
CA VAL A 125 -1.56 -9.67 -8.01
C VAL A 125 -0.15 -10.08 -8.45
N ILE A 126 -0.04 -11.07 -9.33
CA ILE A 126 1.24 -11.52 -9.88
C ILE A 126 1.86 -10.41 -10.73
N VAL A 127 1.04 -9.72 -11.51
CA VAL A 127 1.46 -8.57 -12.35
C VAL A 127 2.00 -7.43 -11.47
N SER A 128 1.35 -7.12 -10.36
CA SER A 128 1.75 -6.04 -9.45
C SER A 128 3.04 -6.30 -8.67
N THR A 129 3.58 -7.53 -8.70
CA THR A 129 4.87 -7.85 -8.05
C THR A 129 6.09 -7.25 -8.76
N GLY A 130 5.90 -6.46 -9.83
CA GLY A 130 6.98 -5.85 -10.59
C GLY A 130 7.71 -6.78 -11.55
N ILE A 131 7.29 -8.05 -11.68
CA ILE A 131 7.91 -9.01 -12.60
C ILE A 131 7.75 -8.53 -14.04
N ILE A 132 6.57 -8.01 -14.40
CA ILE A 132 6.31 -7.50 -15.75
C ILE A 132 7.10 -6.21 -16.00
N GLU A 133 7.18 -5.31 -15.02
CA GLU A 133 8.02 -4.10 -15.12
C GLU A 133 9.50 -4.43 -15.30
N SER A 134 10.00 -5.49 -14.65
CA SER A 134 11.38 -5.94 -14.85
C SER A 134 11.62 -6.54 -16.24
N ILE A 135 10.63 -7.22 -16.80
CA ILE A 135 10.67 -7.75 -18.18
C ILE A 135 10.62 -6.60 -19.20
N ASP A 136 9.76 -5.60 -18.97
CA ASP A 136 9.68 -4.41 -19.83
C ASP A 136 10.95 -3.57 -19.80
N LEU A 137 11.59 -3.43 -18.64
CA LEU A 137 12.91 -2.80 -18.52
C LEU A 137 13.99 -3.56 -19.29
N GLN A 138 13.99 -4.88 -19.24
CA GLN A 138 14.92 -5.71 -20.02
C GLN A 138 14.65 -5.59 -21.53
N ASN A 139 13.38 -5.55 -21.93
CA ASN A 139 13.00 -5.39 -23.34
C ASN A 139 13.34 -3.99 -23.87
N THR A 140 13.13 -2.93 -23.07
CA THR A 140 13.52 -1.57 -23.47
C THR A 140 15.04 -1.39 -23.51
N LEU A 141 15.78 -2.03 -22.62
CA LEU A 141 17.24 -2.05 -22.70
C LEU A 141 17.74 -2.82 -23.91
N ALA A 142 17.12 -3.96 -24.25
CA ALA A 142 17.44 -4.72 -25.46
C ALA A 142 17.12 -3.93 -26.73
N ALA A 143 15.94 -3.28 -26.80
CA ALA A 143 15.56 -2.43 -27.92
C ALA A 143 16.49 -1.20 -28.09
N ASN A 144 16.90 -0.58 -26.99
CA ASN A 144 17.87 0.52 -27.05
C ASN A 144 19.27 0.04 -27.49
N MET A 145 19.68 -1.17 -27.14
CA MET A 145 20.92 -1.77 -27.62
C MET A 145 20.84 -2.12 -29.11
N GLU A 146 19.70 -2.57 -29.61
CA GLU A 146 19.46 -2.78 -31.04
C GLU A 146 19.46 -1.47 -31.84
N GLN A 147 18.89 -0.39 -31.31
CA GLN A 147 18.98 0.95 -31.93
C GLN A 147 20.41 1.49 -31.99
N LEU A 148 21.25 1.21 -31.00
CA LEU A 148 22.65 1.57 -31.00
C LEU A 148 23.47 0.75 -32.03
N ASN A 149 22.98 -0.42 -32.42
CA ASN A 149 23.62 -1.29 -33.41
C ASN A 149 23.13 -1.09 -34.86
N GLY A 150 22.34 -0.05 -35.14
CA GLY A 150 22.08 0.44 -36.49
C GLY A 150 21.02 -0.32 -37.28
N ALA A 151 19.88 -0.64 -36.70
CA ALA A 151 18.69 -1.04 -37.44
C ALA A 151 17.66 0.13 -37.41
N GLU A 152 17.65 0.93 -38.48
CA GLU A 152 16.55 1.82 -38.82
C GLU A 152 15.35 0.95 -39.22
N ASP A 153 14.39 0.80 -38.34
CA ASP A 153 12.97 0.68 -38.72
C ASP A 153 12.10 1.01 -37.51
N GLY A 154 11.26 2.03 -37.72
CA GLY A 154 10.44 2.63 -36.69
C GLY A 154 9.37 1.70 -36.15
N PHE A 155 9.54 1.28 -34.92
CA PHE A 155 8.47 0.84 -34.07
C PHE A 155 8.56 1.66 -32.76
N GLU A 156 7.75 2.72 -32.70
CA GLU A 156 7.49 3.45 -31.46
C GLU A 156 6.78 2.49 -30.50
N GLY A 157 7.55 1.64 -29.83
CA GLY A 157 7.12 0.84 -28.71
C GLY A 157 7.02 1.73 -27.48
N GLY A 158 5.87 2.40 -27.32
CA GLY A 158 5.58 3.24 -26.15
C GLY A 158 5.68 2.46 -24.87
N SER A 159 6.62 2.87 -24.05
CA SER A 159 6.74 2.53 -22.65
C SER A 159 5.43 2.83 -21.92
N SER A 160 4.82 1.85 -21.34
CA SER A 160 4.01 1.86 -20.12
C SER A 160 3.09 0.66 -20.08
N GLY A 161 3.50 -0.44 -19.47
CA GLY A 161 2.63 -1.57 -19.10
C GLY A 161 1.48 -1.19 -18.13
N GLN A 162 1.23 0.10 -17.95
CA GLN A 162 0.14 0.63 -17.12
C GLN A 162 -1.06 1.15 -17.92
N GLN A 163 -0.95 1.30 -19.24
CA GLN A 163 -2.06 1.74 -20.08
C GLN A 163 -2.38 0.66 -21.11
N ILE A 164 -3.38 -0.17 -20.82
CA ILE A 164 -3.88 -1.18 -21.79
C ILE A 164 -4.40 -0.50 -23.05
N ILE A 165 -4.97 0.69 -22.90
CA ILE A 165 -5.55 1.46 -23.98
C ILE A 165 -4.85 2.82 -24.03
N SER A 166 -4.06 3.05 -25.05
CA SER A 166 -3.48 4.37 -25.27
C SER A 166 -4.54 5.33 -25.83
N ALA A 167 -4.37 6.62 -25.62
CA ALA A 167 -5.24 7.63 -26.23
C ALA A 167 -5.26 7.50 -27.76
N LEU A 168 -4.18 6.99 -28.38
CA LEU A 168 -4.08 6.70 -29.81
C LEU A 168 -5.00 5.55 -30.23
N ASP A 169 -5.11 4.50 -29.43
CA ASP A 169 -5.99 3.36 -29.75
C ASP A 169 -7.46 3.76 -29.62
N VAL A 170 -7.80 4.53 -28.60
CA VAL A 170 -9.15 5.09 -28.45
C VAL A 170 -9.48 6.05 -29.58
N ASN A 171 -8.55 6.94 -29.97
CA ASN A 171 -8.72 7.81 -31.12
C ASN A 171 -8.91 7.04 -32.43
N ARG A 172 -8.24 5.90 -32.63
CA ARG A 172 -8.45 5.03 -33.79
C ARG A 172 -9.84 4.38 -33.80
N LEU A 173 -10.33 3.94 -32.65
CA LEU A 173 -11.68 3.38 -32.51
C LEU A 173 -12.77 4.42 -32.80
N PHE A 174 -12.54 5.68 -32.42
CA PHE A 174 -13.49 6.79 -32.64
C PHE A 174 -13.20 7.63 -33.88
N ALA A 175 -12.17 7.31 -34.67
CA ALA A 175 -11.77 8.06 -35.86
C ALA A 175 -12.87 8.17 -36.93
N GLY A 176 -13.86 7.23 -36.90
CA GLY A 176 -15.04 7.26 -37.78
C GLY A 176 -16.24 8.01 -37.20
N MET A 177 -16.20 8.44 -35.94
CA MET A 177 -17.30 9.11 -35.26
C MET A 177 -16.98 10.58 -35.07
N ARG A 178 -17.97 11.47 -35.28
CA ARG A 178 -17.84 12.91 -34.99
C ARG A 178 -17.90 13.17 -33.46
N VAL A 179 -16.99 12.56 -32.73
CA VAL A 179 -16.90 12.70 -31.27
C VAL A 179 -15.81 13.71 -30.95
N GLY A 180 -16.11 14.70 -30.13
CA GLY A 180 -15.11 15.72 -29.74
C GLY A 180 -13.95 15.11 -28.97
N ALA A 181 -12.71 15.59 -29.23
CA ALA A 181 -11.48 15.09 -28.60
C ALA A 181 -11.55 15.09 -27.07
N GLY A 182 -12.31 15.98 -26.44
CA GLY A 182 -12.52 16.00 -25.00
C GLY A 182 -13.28 14.79 -24.46
N LEU A 183 -14.25 14.27 -25.21
CA LEU A 183 -15.03 13.10 -24.81
C LEU A 183 -14.20 11.81 -24.95
N VAL A 184 -13.36 11.73 -25.98
CA VAL A 184 -12.40 10.63 -26.17
C VAL A 184 -11.39 10.60 -25.03
N GLY A 185 -10.83 11.76 -24.63
CA GLY A 185 -9.92 11.90 -23.49
C GLY A 185 -10.59 11.42 -22.20
N TYR A 186 -11.81 11.87 -21.93
CA TYR A 186 -12.56 11.48 -20.74
C TYR A 186 -12.81 9.97 -20.66
N VAL A 187 -13.20 9.33 -21.76
CA VAL A 187 -13.41 7.87 -21.82
C VAL A 187 -12.09 7.12 -21.60
N THR A 188 -11.01 7.59 -22.18
CA THR A 188 -9.67 7.00 -22.00
C THR A 188 -9.25 7.05 -20.53
N ASP A 189 -9.40 8.20 -19.89
CA ASP A 189 -9.07 8.37 -18.47
C ASP A 189 -9.94 7.49 -17.58
N LEU A 190 -11.22 7.37 -17.90
CA LEU A 190 -12.15 6.50 -17.18
C LEU A 190 -11.75 5.03 -17.26
N VAL A 191 -11.41 4.55 -18.44
CA VAL A 191 -10.96 3.15 -18.66
C VAL A 191 -9.64 2.89 -17.93
N ASN A 192 -8.68 3.82 -18.03
CA ASN A 192 -7.39 3.68 -17.35
C ASN A 192 -7.54 3.71 -15.83
N ASN A 193 -8.43 4.55 -15.29
CA ASN A 193 -8.72 4.60 -13.86
C ASN A 193 -9.35 3.32 -13.35
N VAL A 194 -10.36 2.77 -14.07
CA VAL A 194 -11.00 1.48 -13.74
C VAL A 194 -9.97 0.35 -13.79
N TYR A 195 -9.16 0.31 -14.82
CA TYR A 195 -8.08 -0.67 -14.93
C TYR A 195 -7.07 -0.58 -13.77
N GLY A 196 -6.67 0.64 -13.41
CA GLY A 196 -5.80 0.89 -12.26
C GLY A 196 -6.40 0.38 -10.95
N ILE A 197 -7.72 0.57 -10.73
CA ILE A 197 -8.44 0.07 -9.56
C ILE A 197 -8.44 -1.46 -9.56
N ILE A 198 -8.74 -2.10 -10.69
CA ILE A 198 -8.77 -3.56 -10.83
C ILE A 198 -7.39 -4.15 -10.49
N ASN A 199 -6.33 -3.61 -11.09
CA ASN A 199 -4.97 -4.09 -10.88
C ASN A 199 -4.53 -3.99 -9.41
N LYS A 200 -4.86 -2.89 -8.75
CA LYS A 200 -4.50 -2.65 -7.34
C LYS A 200 -5.41 -3.37 -6.34
N SER A 201 -6.54 -3.94 -6.78
CA SER A 201 -7.53 -4.55 -5.88
C SER A 201 -7.29 -6.03 -5.56
N GLY A 202 -6.32 -6.67 -6.21
CA GLY A 202 -6.15 -8.11 -6.14
C GLY A 202 -5.86 -8.65 -4.74
N VAL A 203 -4.88 -8.08 -4.03
CA VAL A 203 -4.52 -8.48 -2.66
C VAL A 203 -5.65 -8.16 -1.69
N GLN A 204 -6.25 -6.98 -1.80
CA GLN A 204 -7.35 -6.54 -0.95
C GLN A 204 -8.57 -7.47 -1.06
N MET A 205 -8.87 -7.90 -2.28
CA MET A 205 -9.94 -8.87 -2.53
C MET A 205 -9.67 -10.21 -1.84
N LEU A 206 -8.43 -10.70 -1.83
CA LEU A 206 -8.07 -11.94 -1.15
C LEU A 206 -8.20 -11.80 0.38
N ILE A 207 -7.81 -10.66 0.95
CA ILE A 207 -7.97 -10.36 2.37
C ILE A 207 -9.47 -10.37 2.75
N PHE A 208 -10.31 -9.69 1.96
CA PHE A 208 -11.77 -9.74 2.17
C PHE A 208 -12.34 -11.12 2.00
N LEU A 209 -11.90 -11.87 1.01
CA LEU A 209 -12.37 -13.24 0.78
C LEU A 209 -12.01 -14.15 1.95
N ALA A 210 -10.81 -14.03 2.50
CA ALA A 210 -10.41 -14.77 3.70
C ALA A 210 -11.28 -14.38 4.91
N GLY A 211 -11.55 -13.08 5.09
CA GLY A 211 -12.45 -12.58 6.13
C GLY A 211 -13.88 -13.11 5.99
N LEU A 212 -14.44 -13.08 4.77
CA LEU A 212 -15.77 -13.62 4.50
C LEU A 212 -15.87 -15.14 4.75
N GLN A 213 -14.80 -15.88 4.46
CA GLN A 213 -14.74 -17.33 4.71
C GLN A 213 -14.54 -17.69 6.17
N SER A 214 -14.09 -16.78 7.01
CA SER A 214 -13.95 -17.00 8.46
C SER A 214 -15.28 -16.91 9.20
N ILE A 215 -16.33 -16.35 8.58
CA ILE A 215 -17.67 -16.28 9.17
C ILE A 215 -18.30 -17.67 9.16
N SER A 216 -18.77 -18.13 10.33
CA SER A 216 -19.38 -19.45 10.46
C SER A 216 -20.63 -19.58 9.58
N PRO A 217 -20.77 -20.69 8.79
CA PRO A 217 -21.97 -20.95 8.01
C PRO A 217 -23.27 -20.99 8.84
N ALA A 218 -23.18 -21.42 10.11
CA ALA A 218 -24.31 -21.48 11.03
C ALA A 218 -24.98 -20.11 11.24
N ILE A 219 -24.22 -19.02 11.16
CA ILE A 219 -24.78 -17.67 11.26
C ILE A 219 -25.71 -17.39 10.07
N TYR A 220 -25.28 -17.75 8.87
CA TYR A 220 -26.12 -17.59 7.67
C TYR A 220 -27.36 -18.49 7.67
N GLU A 221 -27.21 -19.71 8.19
CA GLU A 221 -28.33 -20.65 8.34
C GLU A 221 -29.36 -20.11 9.34
N SER A 222 -28.93 -19.52 10.46
CA SER A 222 -29.84 -18.88 11.42
C SER A 222 -30.58 -17.71 10.75
N CYS A 223 -29.88 -16.83 10.01
CA CYS A 223 -30.51 -15.72 9.30
C CYS A 223 -31.55 -16.21 8.29
N TYR A 224 -31.29 -17.34 7.61
CA TYR A 224 -32.22 -17.93 6.67
C TYR A 224 -33.47 -18.47 7.37
N ILE A 225 -33.32 -19.12 8.53
CA ILE A 225 -34.44 -19.61 9.35
C ILE A 225 -35.30 -18.45 9.85
N ASP A 226 -34.66 -17.32 10.24
CA ASP A 226 -35.35 -16.11 10.66
C ASP A 226 -36.03 -15.35 9.50
N GLY A 227 -35.90 -15.84 8.27
CA GLY A 227 -36.53 -15.25 7.08
C GLY A 227 -35.86 -13.98 6.55
N ALA A 228 -34.61 -13.71 6.96
CA ALA A 228 -33.86 -12.54 6.51
C ALA A 228 -33.52 -12.65 5.02
N SER A 229 -33.74 -11.56 4.28
CA SER A 229 -33.29 -11.46 2.88
C SER A 229 -31.77 -11.40 2.78
N SER A 230 -31.21 -11.78 1.62
CA SER A 230 -29.75 -11.69 1.38
C SER A 230 -29.20 -10.27 1.57
N TRP A 231 -30.00 -9.25 1.27
CA TRP A 231 -29.66 -7.85 1.47
C TRP A 231 -29.55 -7.48 2.95
N GLU A 232 -30.53 -7.91 3.74
CA GLU A 232 -30.52 -7.69 5.20
C GLU A 232 -29.38 -8.46 5.86
N THR A 233 -29.16 -9.71 5.48
CA THR A 233 -28.04 -10.53 5.96
C THR A 233 -26.70 -9.86 5.65
N PHE A 234 -26.56 -9.30 4.45
CA PHE A 234 -25.32 -8.58 4.10
C PHE A 234 -25.10 -7.36 5.00
N TRP A 235 -26.06 -6.45 5.09
CA TRP A 235 -25.86 -5.19 5.81
C TRP A 235 -25.87 -5.32 7.34
N LYS A 236 -26.69 -6.22 7.89
CA LYS A 236 -26.85 -6.38 9.33
C LYS A 236 -25.85 -7.36 9.96
N ILE A 237 -25.33 -8.32 9.18
CA ILE A 237 -24.47 -9.40 9.70
C ILE A 237 -23.11 -9.40 9.03
N THR A 238 -23.06 -9.59 7.68
CA THR A 238 -21.81 -9.78 6.96
C THR A 238 -20.92 -8.54 7.04
N PHE A 239 -21.46 -7.38 6.71
CA PHE A 239 -20.72 -6.12 6.67
C PHE A 239 -20.14 -5.71 8.03
N PRO A 240 -20.88 -5.75 9.15
CA PRO A 240 -20.31 -5.50 10.48
C PRO A 240 -19.23 -6.51 10.86
N MET A 241 -19.41 -7.80 10.54
CA MET A 241 -18.45 -8.85 10.89
C MET A 241 -17.13 -8.72 10.14
N ILE A 242 -17.14 -8.22 8.91
CA ILE A 242 -15.92 -7.99 8.11
C ILE A 242 -15.35 -6.59 8.30
N SER A 243 -15.96 -5.73 9.09
CA SER A 243 -15.48 -4.36 9.30
C SER A 243 -14.03 -4.26 9.77
N PRO A 244 -13.45 -5.18 10.59
CA PRO A 244 -12.02 -5.18 10.89
C PRO A 244 -11.16 -5.37 9.64
N MET A 245 -11.63 -6.14 8.66
CA MET A 245 -10.91 -6.34 7.39
C MET A 245 -10.95 -5.10 6.49
N ILE A 246 -11.99 -4.26 6.63
CA ILE A 246 -12.04 -2.97 5.93
C ILE A 246 -10.90 -2.07 6.40
N LEU A 247 -10.67 -2.01 7.72
CA LEU A 247 -9.56 -1.23 8.29
C LEU A 247 -8.21 -1.76 7.79
N VAL A 248 -7.99 -3.06 7.85
CA VAL A 248 -6.74 -3.68 7.38
C VAL A 248 -6.51 -3.40 5.90
N ASN A 249 -7.55 -3.56 5.07
CA ASN A 249 -7.45 -3.30 3.63
C ASN A 249 -7.21 -1.82 3.31
N ALA A 250 -7.85 -0.90 4.02
CA ALA A 250 -7.61 0.53 3.82
C ALA A 250 -6.16 0.91 4.15
N ILE A 251 -5.64 0.46 5.29
CA ILE A 251 -4.24 0.67 5.67
C ILE A 251 -3.29 0.05 4.63
N TYR A 252 -3.55 -1.20 4.23
CA TYR A 252 -2.74 -1.88 3.22
C TYR A 252 -2.76 -1.11 1.89
N THR A 253 -3.92 -0.66 1.43
CA THR A 253 -4.05 0.07 0.16
C THR A 253 -3.30 1.40 0.17
N VAL A 254 -3.30 2.12 1.30
CA VAL A 254 -2.50 3.35 1.44
C VAL A 254 -1.01 3.02 1.34
N ILE A 255 -0.52 2.01 2.07
CA ILE A 255 0.89 1.59 2.05
C ILE A 255 1.29 1.13 0.64
N ASP A 256 0.48 0.29 0.01
CA ASP A 256 0.72 -0.22 -1.35
C ASP A 256 0.81 0.90 -2.38
N SER A 257 -0.12 1.85 -2.35
CA SER A 257 -0.12 3.02 -3.24
C SER A 257 1.09 3.92 -3.03
N PHE A 258 1.57 4.01 -1.79
CA PHE A 258 2.75 4.79 -1.43
C PHE A 258 4.04 4.14 -1.90
N THR A 259 4.18 2.82 -1.75
CA THR A 259 5.38 2.06 -2.08
C THR A 259 5.44 1.62 -3.55
N SER A 260 4.35 1.84 -4.31
CA SER A 260 4.26 1.47 -5.72
C SER A 260 5.35 2.16 -6.55
N GLN A 261 5.99 1.43 -7.46
CA GLN A 261 6.95 1.98 -8.42
C GLN A 261 6.30 2.99 -9.39
N SER A 262 4.99 2.91 -9.57
CA SER A 262 4.22 3.88 -10.37
C SER A 262 3.98 5.21 -9.67
N ASN A 263 4.34 5.34 -8.38
CA ASN A 263 4.11 6.54 -7.60
C ASN A 263 4.89 7.73 -8.17
N GLN A 264 4.17 8.76 -8.60
CA GLN A 264 4.77 9.92 -9.28
C GLN A 264 5.65 10.75 -8.34
N VAL A 265 5.32 10.85 -7.05
CA VAL A 265 6.16 11.56 -6.08
C VAL A 265 7.48 10.84 -5.89
N MET A 266 7.47 9.50 -5.76
CA MET A 266 8.69 8.73 -5.62
C MET A 266 9.57 8.80 -6.88
N LYS A 267 8.96 8.77 -8.07
CA LYS A 267 9.68 9.00 -9.34
C LYS A 267 10.31 10.39 -9.38
N TYR A 268 9.57 11.41 -8.97
CA TYR A 268 10.08 12.78 -8.91
C TYR A 268 11.27 12.91 -7.95
N ILE A 269 11.14 12.38 -6.74
CA ILE A 269 12.22 12.37 -5.75
C ILE A 269 13.48 11.65 -6.29
N SER A 270 13.30 10.52 -6.96
CA SER A 270 14.39 9.78 -7.62
C SER A 270 15.07 10.59 -8.72
N ASN A 271 14.31 11.35 -9.52
CA ASN A 271 14.85 12.22 -10.54
C ASN A 271 15.65 13.38 -9.93
N VAL A 272 15.17 13.98 -8.84
CA VAL A 272 15.89 15.03 -8.11
C VAL A 272 17.19 14.49 -7.52
N TYR A 273 17.18 13.26 -7.02
CA TYR A 273 18.39 12.61 -6.47
C TYR A 273 19.56 12.58 -7.47
N GLY A 274 19.27 12.36 -8.77
CA GLY A 274 20.28 12.35 -9.85
C GLY A 274 20.83 13.72 -10.25
N GLN A 275 20.29 14.83 -9.72
CA GLN A 275 20.72 16.19 -10.07
C GLN A 275 21.88 16.68 -9.19
N ALA A 276 22.57 17.73 -9.63
CA ALA A 276 23.59 18.40 -8.82
C ALA A 276 22.96 18.93 -7.51
N ASN A 277 23.58 18.61 -6.36
CA ASN A 277 23.06 18.89 -5.02
C ASN A 277 21.68 18.26 -4.73
N GLY A 278 21.26 17.27 -5.54
CA GLY A 278 19.95 16.65 -5.43
C GLY A 278 19.81 15.70 -4.22
N TRP A 279 20.91 15.14 -3.73
CA TRP A 279 20.87 14.12 -2.68
C TRP A 279 20.20 14.60 -1.38
N THR A 280 20.63 15.72 -0.81
CA THR A 280 20.06 16.27 0.43
C THR A 280 18.64 16.79 0.23
N ARG A 281 18.35 17.40 -0.93
CA ARG A 281 17.02 17.88 -1.30
C ARG A 281 16.03 16.71 -1.49
N SER A 282 16.42 15.68 -2.22
CA SER A 282 15.58 14.48 -2.41
C SER A 282 15.30 13.76 -1.10
N THR A 283 16.30 13.71 -0.19
CA THR A 283 16.12 13.15 1.16
C THR A 283 15.09 13.95 1.95
N ALA A 284 15.14 15.29 1.91
CA ALA A 284 14.15 16.13 2.58
C ALA A 284 12.74 15.94 1.99
N MET A 285 12.62 15.88 0.67
CA MET A 285 11.35 15.59 -0.03
C MET A 285 10.80 14.21 0.36
N ALA A 286 11.65 13.18 0.44
CA ALA A 286 11.25 11.83 0.83
C ALA A 286 10.73 11.79 2.28
N TRP A 287 11.40 12.46 3.21
CA TRP A 287 10.93 12.52 4.60
C TRP A 287 9.63 13.30 4.75
N MET A 288 9.45 14.41 4.00
CA MET A 288 8.17 15.14 4.00
C MET A 288 7.04 14.26 3.47
N TYR A 289 7.28 13.56 2.37
CA TYR A 289 6.31 12.64 1.81
C TYR A 289 5.96 11.51 2.80
N PHE A 290 6.98 10.92 3.42
CA PHE A 290 6.80 9.90 4.47
C PHE A 290 5.93 10.39 5.63
N LEU A 291 6.20 11.60 6.15
CA LEU A 291 5.41 12.19 7.24
C LEU A 291 3.93 12.41 6.83
N ILE A 292 3.70 12.89 5.60
CA ILE A 292 2.34 13.07 5.09
C ILE A 292 1.60 11.74 5.02
N VAL A 293 2.26 10.67 4.58
CA VAL A 293 1.65 9.34 4.51
C VAL A 293 1.37 8.78 5.90
N VAL A 294 2.28 8.96 6.86
CA VAL A 294 2.05 8.54 8.25
C VAL A 294 0.84 9.29 8.85
N ILE A 295 0.71 10.59 8.59
CA ILE A 295 -0.46 11.37 9.02
C ILE A 295 -1.72 10.83 8.35
N MET A 296 -1.68 10.56 7.05
CA MET A 296 -2.82 10.02 6.32
C MET A 296 -3.23 8.63 6.83
N LEU A 297 -2.26 7.75 7.10
CA LEU A 297 -2.51 6.46 7.74
C LEU A 297 -3.15 6.60 9.11
N ALA A 298 -2.66 7.54 9.92
CA ALA A 298 -3.23 7.80 11.24
C ALA A 298 -4.68 8.30 11.14
N ILE A 299 -4.99 9.19 10.19
CA ILE A 299 -6.35 9.70 9.94
C ILE A 299 -7.26 8.56 9.49
N VAL A 300 -6.85 7.76 8.50
CA VAL A 300 -7.63 6.62 7.99
C VAL A 300 -7.88 5.60 9.10
N ALA A 301 -6.85 5.26 9.88
CA ALA A 301 -6.96 4.34 11.00
C ALA A 301 -7.90 4.89 12.09
N ALA A 302 -7.81 6.17 12.43
CA ALA A 302 -8.66 6.80 13.43
C ALA A 302 -10.14 6.82 13.00
N ILE A 303 -10.41 7.21 11.75
CA ILE A 303 -11.78 7.25 11.22
C ILE A 303 -12.38 5.85 11.18
N LEU A 304 -11.68 4.88 10.58
CA LEU A 304 -12.21 3.53 10.41
C LEU A 304 -12.29 2.77 11.75
N SER A 305 -11.34 2.95 12.66
CA SER A 305 -11.36 2.31 13.98
C SER A 305 -12.59 2.70 14.81
N ALA A 306 -13.13 3.91 14.60
CA ALA A 306 -14.37 4.34 15.26
C ALA A 306 -15.61 3.54 14.82
N TYR A 307 -15.59 2.98 13.60
CA TYR A 307 -16.72 2.23 13.02
C TYR A 307 -16.50 0.71 13.01
N VAL A 308 -15.31 0.22 13.43
CA VAL A 308 -15.00 -1.21 13.45
C VAL A 308 -15.73 -1.90 14.60
N PHE A 309 -16.49 -2.92 14.26
CA PHE A 309 -17.15 -3.79 15.22
C PHE A 309 -16.19 -4.90 15.67
N TYR A 310 -15.76 -4.84 16.93
CA TYR A 310 -15.00 -5.93 17.53
C TYR A 310 -15.93 -6.88 18.27
N GLN A 311 -16.04 -8.11 17.80
CA GLN A 311 -16.72 -9.16 18.54
C GLN A 311 -15.90 -9.50 19.79
N ARG A 312 -16.28 -8.94 20.94
CA ARG A 312 -15.68 -9.27 22.24
C ARG A 312 -16.00 -10.74 22.53
N LYS A 313 -14.98 -11.58 22.60
CA LYS A 313 -15.12 -12.88 23.27
C LYS A 313 -15.23 -12.55 24.76
N ASP A 314 -16.41 -12.66 25.31
CA ASP A 314 -16.58 -12.76 26.76
C ASP A 314 -15.95 -14.11 27.16
N THR A 315 -14.80 -13.99 27.83
CA THR A 315 -14.08 -15.10 28.46
C THR A 315 -14.69 -15.39 29.82
#